data_fd8565eedaa90024c516956cc9d06e34
#
_entry.id   fd8565eedaa90024c516956cc9d06e34
#
_cell.length_a   1.000
_cell.length_b   1.000
_cell.length_c   1.000
_cell.angle_alpha   90.00
_cell.angle_beta   90.00
_cell.angle_gamma   90.00
#
_symmetry.space_group_name_H-M   'P 1'
#
loop_
_entity.id
_entity.type
_entity.pdbx_description
1 polymer ?
#
loop_
_entity_poly.entity_id
_entity_poly.type
_entity_poly.pdbx_seq_one_letter_code
_entity_poly.pdbx_strand_id
1 'polypeptide(L)'
;MLGVAAAAVQIEGAIADEGRAPVHNDVAGLASAAQNVGGLVTADSSPDYIAIENYYLFKQDIERLAAMGVKYYRFSIPWTRILPFILPGTPVNEQALSHYDELINFVLEKGMQPALMLYHNDAPFQFYGGNLTNLFIAPGTGGIGYLDSCFQCSYKNVSFEDAFVNYGKIVMTHFADRIPIWWSFNEPILASRNGRSINAVIKAHARLSHFYHDEIKGTGRISLTLNDNFGVPRNPQDPADVDAADHFNSFQLATFANPIFLGIDYPESFKSSISDYVPLTAEDLAYINGTADFFSIQPYTATVVSPPNDTIAACSANISHPLRPYCVTQQTITTTGWNIGYRSQSYVYITPTYFRTYLNYLWNTWKTPVAVTEFGFPVFAEQEKSQRDQEFDSPRSQYYQSYLNEGLKAIWEDGVKFVGAFAWTWADNWEFGDYSQKFGIQTVNRTTMERRYKKSFFDYVDFVESRRQKS
;
A
#
# COMPACT_ATOMS: atom_id res chain seq x y z
N MET A 1 15.77 2.70 -8.30
CA MET A 1 15.55 1.53 -7.41
C MET A 1 14.62 0.55 -8.13
N LEU A 2 15.01 -0.70 -8.29
CA LEU A 2 14.13 -1.75 -8.83
C LEU A 2 14.17 -2.94 -7.90
N GLY A 3 13.00 -3.37 -7.44
CA GLY A 3 12.89 -4.36 -6.38
C GLY A 3 11.56 -5.09 -6.37
N VAL A 4 11.34 -5.80 -5.28
CA VAL A 4 10.11 -6.51 -4.99
C VAL A 4 9.56 -6.08 -3.64
N ALA A 5 8.26 -6.21 -3.45
CA ALA A 5 7.57 -5.82 -2.23
C ALA A 5 6.80 -6.98 -1.60
N ALA A 6 6.61 -6.91 -0.29
CA ALA A 6 5.69 -7.74 0.48
C ALA A 6 5.26 -7.04 1.78
N ALA A 7 4.16 -7.50 2.36
CA ALA A 7 3.68 -7.10 3.67
C ALA A 7 3.76 -8.29 4.65
N ALA A 8 4.28 -8.06 5.83
CA ALA A 8 4.47 -9.11 6.84
C ALA A 8 3.17 -9.85 7.18
N VAL A 9 2.07 -9.12 7.36
CA VAL A 9 0.75 -9.70 7.65
C VAL A 9 0.27 -10.68 6.57
N GLN A 10 0.76 -10.54 5.33
CA GLN A 10 0.35 -11.36 4.20
C GLN A 10 1.26 -12.57 3.97
N ILE A 11 2.52 -12.53 4.45
CA ILE A 11 3.53 -13.55 4.13
C ILE A 11 4.07 -14.31 5.32
N GLU A 12 4.17 -13.69 6.49
CA GLU A 12 4.92 -14.26 7.62
C GLU A 12 4.25 -15.49 8.23
N GLY A 13 2.94 -15.46 8.47
CA GLY A 13 2.31 -16.40 9.39
C GLY A 13 2.80 -16.14 10.82
N ALA A 14 3.00 -17.21 11.61
CA ALA A 14 3.54 -17.13 12.99
C ALA A 14 2.79 -16.10 13.86
N ILE A 15 1.46 -15.97 13.67
CA ILE A 15 0.66 -14.87 14.24
C ILE A 15 0.51 -14.94 15.76
N ALA A 16 0.76 -16.10 16.36
CA ALA A 16 0.70 -16.32 17.81
C ALA A 16 2.07 -16.65 18.42
N ASP A 17 3.13 -16.61 17.61
CA ASP A 17 4.45 -17.07 18.04
C ASP A 17 5.31 -15.92 18.56
N GLU A 18 6.25 -16.26 19.42
CA GLU A 18 7.31 -15.40 19.91
C GLU A 18 6.82 -14.05 20.49
N GLY A 19 5.68 -14.10 21.22
CA GLY A 19 5.14 -12.94 21.93
C GLY A 19 4.45 -11.89 21.08
N ARG A 20 4.18 -12.16 19.79
CA ARG A 20 3.36 -11.27 18.94
C ARG A 20 1.94 -11.18 19.49
N ALA A 21 1.42 -9.98 19.64
CA ALA A 21 0.01 -9.77 19.95
C ALA A 21 -0.83 -9.64 18.64
N PRO A 22 -2.16 -9.87 18.72
CA PRO A 22 -3.00 -9.84 17.54
C PRO A 22 -3.12 -8.44 16.93
N VAL A 23 -3.14 -8.41 15.60
CA VAL A 23 -3.58 -7.27 14.80
C VAL A 23 -5.03 -7.45 14.37
N HIS A 24 -5.67 -6.40 13.88
CA HIS A 24 -7.07 -6.47 13.49
C HIS A 24 -7.34 -7.51 12.38
N ASN A 25 -6.40 -7.75 11.48
CA ASN A 25 -6.53 -8.75 10.41
C ASN A 25 -6.61 -10.18 10.95
N ASP A 26 -5.89 -10.50 11.99
CA ASP A 26 -5.89 -11.84 12.59
C ASP A 26 -7.27 -12.24 13.14
N VAL A 27 -8.06 -11.24 13.55
CA VAL A 27 -9.35 -11.46 14.21
C VAL A 27 -10.56 -11.03 13.39
N ALA A 28 -10.35 -10.39 12.25
CA ALA A 28 -11.44 -9.91 11.38
C ALA A 28 -12.35 -11.05 10.89
N GLY A 29 -11.79 -12.20 10.54
CA GLY A 29 -12.53 -13.40 10.18
C GLY A 29 -13.41 -13.93 11.31
N LEU A 30 -12.90 -13.92 12.55
CA LEU A 30 -13.66 -14.32 13.74
C LEU A 30 -14.85 -13.40 14.01
N ALA A 31 -14.68 -12.09 13.81
CA ALA A 31 -15.75 -11.12 13.98
C ALA A 31 -16.89 -11.35 12.98
N SER A 32 -16.55 -11.62 11.72
CA SER A 32 -17.52 -11.92 10.67
C SER A 32 -18.29 -13.20 10.96
N ALA A 33 -17.63 -14.25 11.41
CA ALA A 33 -18.25 -15.52 11.83
C ALA A 33 -19.20 -15.35 13.02
N ALA A 34 -18.78 -14.57 14.03
CA ALA A 34 -19.56 -14.35 15.25
C ALA A 34 -20.84 -13.56 15.01
N GLN A 35 -20.89 -12.73 13.98
CA GLN A 35 -22.04 -11.86 13.71
C GLN A 35 -23.05 -12.43 12.70
N ASN A 36 -22.75 -13.56 12.11
CA ASN A 36 -23.61 -14.22 11.10
C ASN A 36 -24.07 -13.25 9.99
N VAL A 37 -23.16 -12.35 9.58
CA VAL A 37 -23.44 -11.28 8.62
C VAL A 37 -23.44 -11.85 7.21
N GLY A 38 -24.61 -12.23 6.79
CA GLY A 38 -25.09 -12.45 5.44
C GLY A 38 -24.08 -12.87 4.37
N GLY A 39 -23.65 -14.14 4.36
CA GLY A 39 -23.03 -14.74 3.17
C GLY A 39 -21.58 -14.34 2.84
N LEU A 40 -20.95 -13.52 3.67
CA LEU A 40 -19.54 -13.09 3.50
C LEU A 40 -18.55 -13.90 4.35
N VAL A 41 -19.03 -14.82 5.15
CA VAL A 41 -18.19 -15.78 5.84
C VAL A 41 -17.74 -16.80 4.81
N THR A 42 -16.53 -16.66 4.30
CA THR A 42 -15.87 -17.74 3.59
C THR A 42 -15.73 -18.93 4.53
N ALA A 43 -15.70 -20.15 4.00
CA ALA A 43 -15.60 -21.38 4.81
C ALA A 43 -14.36 -21.42 5.72
N ASP A 44 -13.41 -20.51 5.53
CA ASP A 44 -12.20 -20.35 6.32
C ASP A 44 -12.16 -18.95 6.95
N SER A 45 -12.95 -18.74 7.98
CA SER A 45 -12.98 -17.50 8.77
C SER A 45 -12.02 -17.50 9.97
N SER A 46 -11.24 -18.55 10.14
CA SER A 46 -10.20 -18.63 11.17
C SER A 46 -8.98 -17.81 10.81
N PRO A 47 -8.21 -17.33 11.80
CA PRO A 47 -6.93 -16.72 11.55
C PRO A 47 -6.00 -17.62 10.73
N ASP A 48 -5.31 -17.08 9.75
CA ASP A 48 -4.31 -17.82 9.00
C ASP A 48 -2.96 -17.81 9.72
N TYR A 49 -2.72 -18.83 10.52
CA TYR A 49 -1.50 -18.95 11.31
C TYR A 49 -0.23 -19.15 10.49
N ILE A 50 -0.35 -19.62 9.26
CA ILE A 50 0.79 -20.03 8.45
C ILE A 50 1.11 -19.07 7.30
N ALA A 51 0.14 -18.39 6.71
CA ALA A 51 0.31 -17.60 5.49
C ALA A 51 1.16 -18.35 4.45
N ILE A 52 2.37 -17.89 4.18
CA ILE A 52 3.37 -18.62 3.40
C ILE A 52 4.63 -18.94 4.21
N GLU A 53 4.54 -18.92 5.53
CA GLU A 53 5.60 -19.23 6.49
C GLU A 53 6.90 -18.42 6.29
N ASN A 54 6.83 -17.23 5.74
CA ASN A 54 8.02 -16.42 5.50
C ASN A 54 8.79 -16.11 6.78
N TYR A 55 8.12 -16.03 7.95
CA TYR A 55 8.77 -15.81 9.24
C TYR A 55 9.88 -16.83 9.50
N TYR A 56 9.65 -18.11 9.16
CA TYR A 56 10.61 -19.19 9.33
C TYR A 56 11.47 -19.44 8.08
N LEU A 57 10.94 -19.12 6.88
CA LEU A 57 11.55 -19.44 5.60
C LEU A 57 12.24 -18.23 4.94
N PHE A 58 12.38 -17.09 5.64
CA PHE A 58 12.92 -15.86 5.06
C PHE A 58 14.28 -16.01 4.40
N LYS A 59 15.17 -16.85 4.94
CA LYS A 59 16.50 -17.10 4.33
C LYS A 59 16.37 -17.74 2.96
N GLN A 60 15.54 -18.78 2.85
CA GLN A 60 15.25 -19.42 1.57
C GLN A 60 14.65 -18.43 0.58
N ASP A 61 13.71 -17.61 1.02
CA ASP A 61 13.04 -16.63 0.17
C ASP A 61 14.02 -15.53 -0.30
N ILE A 62 14.85 -15.00 0.60
CA ILE A 62 15.88 -14.00 0.27
C ILE A 62 16.94 -14.58 -0.69
N GLU A 63 17.39 -15.83 -0.49
CA GLU A 63 18.33 -16.50 -1.42
C GLU A 63 17.74 -16.63 -2.83
N ARG A 64 16.46 -16.96 -2.95
CA ARG A 64 15.77 -17.05 -4.23
C ARG A 64 15.67 -15.69 -4.93
N LEU A 65 15.38 -14.62 -4.18
CA LEU A 65 15.35 -13.25 -4.72
C LEU A 65 16.73 -12.80 -5.18
N ALA A 66 17.76 -13.05 -4.38
CA ALA A 66 19.13 -12.70 -4.71
C ALA A 66 19.66 -13.46 -5.94
N ALA A 67 19.33 -14.77 -6.04
CA ALA A 67 19.69 -15.61 -7.18
C ALA A 67 19.10 -15.09 -8.50
N MET A 68 17.91 -14.46 -8.46
CA MET A 68 17.30 -13.80 -9.62
C MET A 68 17.86 -12.40 -9.91
N GLY A 69 18.76 -11.88 -9.07
CA GLY A 69 19.37 -10.57 -9.29
C GLY A 69 18.56 -9.38 -8.73
N VAL A 70 17.55 -9.62 -7.89
CA VAL A 70 16.80 -8.56 -7.19
C VAL A 70 17.76 -7.71 -6.38
N LYS A 71 17.60 -6.36 -6.43
CA LYS A 71 18.49 -5.42 -5.75
C LYS A 71 17.87 -4.77 -4.52
N TYR A 72 16.55 -4.64 -4.46
CA TYR A 72 15.84 -4.03 -3.35
C TYR A 72 14.73 -4.96 -2.87
N TYR A 73 14.69 -5.21 -1.57
CA TYR A 73 13.62 -5.96 -0.91
C TYR A 73 12.86 -5.04 0.02
N ARG A 74 11.62 -4.68 -0.35
CA ARG A 74 10.69 -3.91 0.47
C ARG A 74 9.84 -4.86 1.29
N PHE A 75 9.86 -4.70 2.60
CA PHE A 75 9.09 -5.52 3.54
C PHE A 75 8.58 -4.66 4.69
N SER A 76 7.61 -5.15 5.45
CA SER A 76 7.15 -4.50 6.68
C SER A 76 7.55 -5.28 7.92
N ILE A 77 7.58 -4.59 9.05
CA ILE A 77 7.72 -5.21 10.39
C ILE A 77 6.39 -5.04 11.10
N PRO A 78 5.73 -6.12 11.56
CA PRO A 78 4.47 -5.99 12.28
C PRO A 78 4.65 -5.24 13.59
N TRP A 79 3.82 -4.20 13.78
CA TRP A 79 3.85 -3.38 15.01
C TRP A 79 3.78 -4.23 16.27
N THR A 80 2.79 -5.14 16.34
CA THR A 80 2.54 -5.97 17.54
C THR A 80 3.59 -7.03 17.79
N ARG A 81 4.50 -7.26 16.86
CA ARG A 81 5.64 -8.16 17.09
C ARG A 81 6.73 -7.45 17.88
N ILE A 82 6.95 -6.16 17.62
CA ILE A 82 7.94 -5.33 18.34
C ILE A 82 7.37 -4.81 19.66
N LEU A 83 6.16 -4.26 19.64
CA LEU A 83 5.43 -3.80 20.81
C LEU A 83 4.09 -4.54 20.89
N PRO A 84 4.01 -5.63 21.66
CA PRO A 84 2.79 -6.43 21.79
C PRO A 84 1.57 -5.65 22.30
N PHE A 85 1.80 -4.55 23.03
CA PHE A 85 0.75 -3.69 23.57
C PHE A 85 1.03 -2.23 23.26
N ILE A 86 -0.06 -1.45 23.07
CA ILE A 86 0.03 -0.01 22.76
C ILE A 86 0.20 0.87 24.00
N LEU A 87 0.18 0.30 25.19
CA LEU A 87 0.27 1.04 26.44
C LEU A 87 1.67 1.61 26.65
N PRO A 88 1.79 2.85 27.17
CA PRO A 88 3.08 3.42 27.54
C PRO A 88 3.84 2.50 28.52
N GLY A 89 5.13 2.34 28.30
CA GLY A 89 5.99 1.48 29.12
C GLY A 89 5.90 -0.02 28.81
N THR A 90 5.20 -0.41 27.74
CA THR A 90 5.24 -1.80 27.24
C THR A 90 6.69 -2.19 26.93
N PRO A 91 7.19 -3.31 27.46
CA PRO A 91 8.51 -3.81 27.11
C PRO A 91 8.61 -4.11 25.59
N VAL A 92 9.74 -3.76 25.02
CA VAL A 92 10.09 -4.14 23.64
C VAL A 92 10.31 -5.66 23.60
N ASN A 93 9.83 -6.29 22.55
CA ASN A 93 10.08 -7.72 22.32
C ASN A 93 11.46 -7.89 21.68
N GLU A 94 12.47 -8.15 22.50
CA GLU A 94 13.87 -8.31 22.07
C GLU A 94 14.06 -9.50 21.13
N GLN A 95 13.24 -10.55 21.25
CA GLN A 95 13.28 -11.71 20.35
C GLN A 95 12.87 -11.29 18.93
N ALA A 96 11.86 -10.45 18.80
CA ALA A 96 11.44 -9.92 17.52
C ALA A 96 12.50 -9.01 16.91
N LEU A 97 13.12 -8.12 17.70
CA LEU A 97 14.23 -7.30 17.21
C LEU A 97 15.36 -8.19 16.67
N SER A 98 15.74 -9.23 17.40
CA SER A 98 16.78 -10.17 17.00
C SER A 98 16.44 -10.92 15.69
N HIS A 99 15.17 -11.30 15.51
CA HIS A 99 14.69 -11.91 14.26
C HIS A 99 14.88 -10.98 13.05
N TYR A 100 14.46 -9.71 13.18
CA TYR A 100 14.62 -8.75 12.08
C TYR A 100 16.07 -8.28 11.90
N ASP A 101 16.90 -8.31 12.94
CA ASP A 101 18.37 -8.17 12.78
C ASP A 101 18.92 -9.25 11.85
N GLU A 102 18.53 -10.49 12.08
CA GLU A 102 18.98 -11.62 11.25
C GLU A 102 18.47 -11.47 9.80
N LEU A 103 17.19 -11.12 9.61
CA LEU A 103 16.61 -10.91 8.28
C LEU A 103 17.32 -9.78 7.52
N ILE A 104 17.49 -8.61 8.14
CA ILE A 104 18.13 -7.45 7.52
C ILE A 104 19.59 -7.74 7.17
N ASN A 105 20.32 -8.34 8.11
CA ASN A 105 21.72 -8.72 7.87
C ASN A 105 21.83 -9.73 6.72
N PHE A 106 20.90 -10.68 6.63
CA PHE A 106 20.90 -11.65 5.55
C PHE A 106 20.58 -11.04 4.19
N VAL A 107 19.64 -10.07 4.12
CA VAL A 107 19.40 -9.28 2.90
C VAL A 107 20.68 -8.59 2.43
N LEU A 108 21.39 -7.94 3.35
CA LEU A 108 22.67 -7.26 3.05
C LEU A 108 23.76 -8.23 2.64
N GLU A 109 23.91 -9.38 3.33
CA GLU A 109 24.84 -10.46 2.98
C GLU A 109 24.64 -10.95 1.55
N LYS A 110 23.39 -11.07 1.10
CA LYS A 110 23.07 -11.49 -0.28
C LYS A 110 23.22 -10.36 -1.30
N GLY A 111 23.73 -9.19 -0.93
CA GLY A 111 23.99 -8.07 -1.83
C GLY A 111 22.74 -7.30 -2.27
N MET A 112 21.66 -7.44 -1.52
CA MET A 112 20.43 -6.66 -1.69
C MET A 112 20.36 -5.51 -0.69
N GLN A 113 19.52 -4.51 -0.98
CA GLN A 113 19.24 -3.39 -0.09
C GLN A 113 17.88 -3.61 0.59
N PRO A 114 17.81 -3.63 1.93
CA PRO A 114 16.55 -3.66 2.64
C PRO A 114 15.85 -2.29 2.54
N ALA A 115 14.54 -2.31 2.41
CA ALA A 115 13.70 -1.12 2.38
C ALA A 115 12.47 -1.39 3.26
N LEU A 116 12.25 -0.57 4.29
CA LEU A 116 11.36 -0.92 5.38
C LEU A 116 10.11 -0.06 5.42
N MET A 117 8.96 -0.74 5.54
CA MET A 117 7.65 -0.16 5.80
C MET A 117 7.28 -0.36 7.28
N LEU A 118 7.02 0.73 8.00
CA LEU A 118 6.66 0.66 9.42
C LEU A 118 5.23 0.16 9.65
N TYR A 119 4.29 0.53 8.79
CA TYR A 119 2.88 0.16 8.96
C TYR A 119 2.27 -0.29 7.63
N HIS A 120 1.86 -1.55 7.56
CA HIS A 120 1.21 -2.11 6.37
C HIS A 120 -0.08 -2.85 6.74
N ASN A 121 -1.12 -2.07 7.10
CA ASN A 121 -2.45 -2.56 7.47
C ASN A 121 -2.46 -3.60 8.62
N ASP A 122 -1.59 -3.41 9.60
CA ASP A 122 -1.38 -4.30 10.75
C ASP A 122 -1.61 -3.61 12.10
N ALA A 123 -2.67 -2.78 12.17
CA ALA A 123 -3.02 -2.07 13.40
C ALA A 123 -3.22 -3.02 14.57
N PRO A 124 -2.63 -2.74 15.75
CA PRO A 124 -2.89 -3.50 16.96
C PRO A 124 -4.38 -3.61 17.26
N PHE A 125 -4.84 -4.83 17.52
CA PHE A 125 -6.26 -5.10 17.84
C PHE A 125 -6.77 -4.28 19.02
N GLN A 126 -5.90 -3.89 19.92
CA GLN A 126 -6.23 -3.04 21.07
C GLN A 126 -6.82 -1.68 20.68
N PHE A 127 -6.48 -1.11 19.53
CA PHE A 127 -7.13 0.10 19.02
C PHE A 127 -8.60 -0.06 18.67
N TYR A 128 -9.10 -1.30 18.67
CA TYR A 128 -10.51 -1.64 18.46
C TYR A 128 -11.21 -1.95 19.78
N GLY A 129 -10.59 -1.63 20.93
CA GLY A 129 -11.13 -1.82 22.27
C GLY A 129 -11.26 -3.28 22.69
N GLY A 130 -10.56 -4.20 22.02
CA GLY A 130 -10.70 -5.64 22.25
C GLY A 130 -12.09 -6.19 21.89
N ASN A 131 -12.91 -5.43 21.18
CA ASN A 131 -14.28 -5.78 20.84
C ASN A 131 -14.37 -6.21 19.36
N LEU A 132 -14.69 -7.48 19.12
CA LEU A 132 -14.86 -8.06 17.79
C LEU A 132 -15.94 -7.35 16.96
N THR A 133 -16.96 -6.75 17.59
CA THR A 133 -17.99 -6.00 16.87
C THR A 133 -17.47 -4.74 16.20
N ASN A 134 -16.29 -4.27 16.61
CA ASN A 134 -15.62 -3.13 16.01
C ASN A 134 -14.79 -3.50 14.75
N LEU A 135 -14.74 -4.78 14.39
CA LEU A 135 -14.00 -5.29 13.22
C LEU A 135 -14.93 -5.65 12.05
N PHE A 136 -15.87 -4.79 11.74
CA PHE A 136 -16.79 -5.04 10.64
C PHE A 136 -16.10 -4.98 9.28
N ILE A 137 -16.30 -6.03 8.48
CA ILE A 137 -16.01 -6.01 7.04
C ILE A 137 -17.26 -5.50 6.33
N ALA A 138 -17.17 -4.36 5.66
CA ALA A 138 -18.29 -3.86 4.88
C ALA A 138 -18.56 -4.80 3.70
N PRO A 139 -19.84 -5.24 3.50
CA PRO A 139 -20.20 -6.11 2.40
C PRO A 139 -19.82 -5.50 1.03
N GLY A 140 -19.16 -6.28 0.18
CA GLY A 140 -18.87 -5.90 -1.20
C GLY A 140 -17.61 -5.06 -1.43
N THR A 141 -16.81 -4.78 -0.40
CA THR A 141 -15.57 -3.99 -0.57
C THR A 141 -14.33 -4.83 -0.91
N GLY A 142 -14.45 -6.18 -0.90
CA GLY A 142 -13.32 -7.08 -1.19
C GLY A 142 -12.13 -6.95 -0.23
N GLY A 143 -12.26 -6.18 0.81
CA GLY A 143 -11.22 -5.86 1.77
C GLY A 143 -11.79 -5.50 3.14
N ILE A 144 -10.90 -5.23 4.06
CA ILE A 144 -11.24 -4.85 5.43
C ILE A 144 -12.00 -3.54 5.39
N GLY A 145 -13.31 -3.62 5.60
CA GLY A 145 -14.16 -2.46 5.77
C GLY A 145 -13.83 -1.81 7.10
N TYR A 146 -13.08 -0.73 7.05
CA TYR A 146 -12.87 0.09 8.23
C TYR A 146 -14.19 0.72 8.64
N LEU A 147 -14.59 0.47 9.87
CA LEU A 147 -15.82 1.05 10.40
C LEU A 147 -15.67 2.55 10.58
N ASP A 148 -16.22 3.32 9.68
CA ASP A 148 -16.44 4.74 9.90
C ASP A 148 -17.31 5.00 11.16
N SER A 149 -18.07 4.02 11.60
CA SER A 149 -18.91 4.08 12.79
C SER A 149 -18.17 3.90 14.12
N CYS A 150 -16.97 3.32 14.13
CA CYS A 150 -16.20 3.19 15.37
C CYS A 150 -15.40 4.45 15.67
N PHE A 151 -15.90 5.27 16.59
CA PHE A 151 -15.31 6.59 16.92
C PHE A 151 -13.87 6.53 17.43
N GLN A 152 -13.44 5.42 18.07
CA GLN A 152 -12.13 5.27 18.70
C GLN A 152 -11.30 4.12 18.09
N CYS A 153 -11.62 3.69 16.87
CA CYS A 153 -10.90 2.60 16.23
C CYS A 153 -9.75 3.07 15.35
N SER A 154 -8.68 2.27 15.29
CA SER A 154 -7.53 2.47 14.40
C SER A 154 -7.02 3.93 14.45
N TYR A 155 -6.86 4.59 13.32
CA TYR A 155 -6.40 5.97 13.20
C TYR A 155 -7.29 7.01 13.91
N LYS A 156 -8.56 6.70 14.21
CA LYS A 156 -9.47 7.58 14.98
C LYS A 156 -9.16 7.57 16.48
N ASN A 157 -8.41 6.59 16.97
CA ASN A 157 -8.04 6.53 18.37
C ASN A 157 -7.12 7.68 18.74
N VAL A 158 -7.46 8.39 19.82
CA VAL A 158 -6.69 9.56 20.26
C VAL A 158 -5.24 9.25 20.63
N SER A 159 -4.95 8.00 21.00
CA SER A 159 -3.61 7.54 21.33
C SER A 159 -2.83 7.00 20.13
N PHE A 160 -3.44 6.94 18.93
CA PHE A 160 -2.81 6.30 17.77
C PHE A 160 -1.50 7.00 17.38
N GLU A 161 -1.54 8.32 17.23
CA GLU A 161 -0.38 9.10 16.79
C GLU A 161 0.82 8.88 17.72
N ASP A 162 0.64 9.05 19.03
CA ASP A 162 1.74 8.90 20.00
C ASP A 162 2.24 7.46 20.08
N ALA A 163 1.35 6.49 20.07
CA ALA A 163 1.71 5.07 20.12
C ALA A 163 2.47 4.63 18.86
N PHE A 164 2.02 5.09 17.68
CA PHE A 164 2.71 4.81 16.42
C PHE A 164 4.09 5.46 16.34
N VAL A 165 4.19 6.72 16.76
CA VAL A 165 5.48 7.43 16.81
C VAL A 165 6.44 6.73 17.78
N ASN A 166 5.95 6.27 18.94
CA ASN A 166 6.78 5.51 19.88
C ASN A 166 7.29 4.20 19.24
N TYR A 167 6.43 3.44 18.59
CA TYR A 167 6.82 2.23 17.85
C TYR A 167 7.86 2.55 16.76
N GLY A 168 7.58 3.53 15.92
CA GLY A 168 8.49 3.93 14.84
C GLY A 168 9.86 4.39 15.33
N LYS A 169 9.90 5.15 16.44
CA LYS A 169 11.16 5.56 17.08
C LYS A 169 11.99 4.36 17.53
N ILE A 170 11.38 3.36 18.14
CA ILE A 170 12.08 2.13 18.56
C ILE A 170 12.68 1.41 17.36
N VAL A 171 11.88 1.17 16.31
CA VAL A 171 12.32 0.46 15.10
C VAL A 171 13.42 1.24 14.38
N MET A 172 13.25 2.55 14.21
CA MET A 172 14.26 3.40 13.56
C MET A 172 15.56 3.48 14.37
N THR A 173 15.48 3.62 15.69
CA THR A 173 16.68 3.64 16.53
C THR A 173 17.50 2.35 16.40
N HIS A 174 16.80 1.21 16.27
CA HIS A 174 17.46 -0.10 16.21
C HIS A 174 18.07 -0.40 14.83
N PHE A 175 17.41 0.02 13.72
CA PHE A 175 17.76 -0.43 12.37
C PHE A 175 18.28 0.69 11.43
N ALA A 176 18.32 1.97 11.87
CA ALA A 176 18.64 3.07 10.97
C ALA A 176 20.05 3.01 10.35
N ASP A 177 20.96 2.29 10.97
CA ASP A 177 22.32 2.06 10.48
C ASP A 177 22.38 1.18 9.23
N ARG A 178 21.33 0.40 8.96
CA ARG A 178 21.28 -0.62 7.89
C ARG A 178 20.13 -0.42 6.89
N ILE A 179 19.15 0.41 7.20
CA ILE A 179 17.98 0.64 6.35
C ILE A 179 18.13 1.99 5.61
N PRO A 180 18.37 1.97 4.30
CA PRO A 180 18.53 3.20 3.51
C PRO A 180 17.22 3.84 3.07
N ILE A 181 16.08 3.12 3.14
CA ILE A 181 14.79 3.60 2.66
C ILE A 181 13.69 3.20 3.64
N TRP A 182 12.89 4.18 4.04
CA TRP A 182 11.81 4.04 5.00
C TRP A 182 10.48 4.50 4.42
N TRP A 183 9.42 3.81 4.79
CA TRP A 183 8.04 4.27 4.63
C TRP A 183 7.32 4.19 5.97
N SER A 184 6.65 5.28 6.34
CA SER A 184 5.86 5.30 7.58
C SER A 184 4.54 4.55 7.44
N PHE A 185 3.77 4.84 6.41
CA PHE A 185 2.44 4.29 6.18
C PHE A 185 2.27 3.74 4.77
N ASN A 186 1.53 2.61 4.68
CA ASN A 186 1.03 2.06 3.43
C ASN A 186 -0.43 2.44 3.23
N GLU A 187 -0.76 3.07 2.11
CA GLU A 187 -2.12 3.36 1.62
C GLU A 187 -3.09 3.93 2.68
N PRO A 188 -2.71 4.98 3.41
CA PRO A 188 -3.52 5.43 4.55
C PRO A 188 -4.93 5.89 4.18
N ILE A 189 -5.19 6.31 2.93
CA ILE A 189 -6.52 6.76 2.46
C ILE A 189 -7.57 5.64 2.55
N LEU A 190 -7.16 4.37 2.47
CA LEU A 190 -8.08 3.24 2.57
C LEU A 190 -8.71 3.14 3.96
N ALA A 191 -7.99 3.56 4.99
CA ALA A 191 -8.40 3.48 6.39
C ALA A 191 -8.71 4.83 7.04
N SER A 192 -8.44 5.94 6.35
CA SER A 192 -8.52 7.28 6.92
C SER A 192 -9.38 8.22 6.08
N ARG A 193 -10.64 7.84 5.84
CA ARG A 193 -11.60 8.67 5.08
C ARG A 193 -12.35 9.67 5.95
N ASN A 194 -11.71 10.20 6.98
CA ASN A 194 -12.26 11.21 7.88
C ASN A 194 -11.15 12.15 8.36
N GLY A 195 -11.52 13.34 8.77
CA GLY A 195 -10.57 14.41 9.07
C GLY A 195 -9.59 14.07 10.19
N ARG A 196 -10.04 13.42 11.24
CA ARG A 196 -9.19 13.04 12.40
C ARG A 196 -8.12 12.03 12.00
N SER A 197 -8.49 11.00 11.29
CA SER A 197 -7.55 9.94 10.86
C SER A 197 -6.46 10.48 9.96
N ILE A 198 -6.84 11.31 8.99
CA ILE A 198 -5.89 11.92 8.05
C ILE A 198 -4.90 12.83 8.80
N ASN A 199 -5.41 13.67 9.71
CA ASN A 199 -4.58 14.54 10.54
C ASN A 199 -3.56 13.72 11.37
N ALA A 200 -4.02 12.66 12.04
CA ALA A 200 -3.16 11.79 12.84
C ALA A 200 -2.05 11.11 12.00
N VAL A 201 -2.39 10.61 10.82
CA VAL A 201 -1.42 9.96 9.90
C VAL A 201 -0.35 10.96 9.44
N ILE A 202 -0.77 12.15 8.98
CA ILE A 202 0.16 13.17 8.48
C ILE A 202 1.11 13.64 9.59
N LYS A 203 0.57 13.91 10.79
CA LYS A 203 1.37 14.36 11.94
C LYS A 203 2.33 13.26 12.43
N ALA A 204 1.86 12.01 12.51
CA ALA A 204 2.72 10.90 12.89
C ALA A 204 3.86 10.69 11.89
N HIS A 205 3.57 10.79 10.57
CA HIS A 205 4.61 10.74 9.53
C HIS A 205 5.64 11.87 9.72
N ALA A 206 5.20 13.11 9.88
CA ALA A 206 6.08 14.26 10.05
C ALA A 206 6.98 14.11 11.28
N ARG A 207 6.42 13.69 12.43
CA ARG A 207 7.18 13.42 13.66
C ARG A 207 8.27 12.36 13.47
N LEU A 208 7.98 11.29 12.73
CA LEU A 208 8.97 10.25 12.43
C LEU A 208 10.03 10.73 11.43
N SER A 209 9.67 11.55 10.46
CA SER A 209 10.62 12.15 9.53
C SER A 209 11.63 13.06 10.26
N HIS A 210 11.13 13.96 11.11
CA HIS A 210 11.98 14.79 11.95
C HIS A 210 12.86 13.95 12.89
N PHE A 211 12.29 12.94 13.54
CA PHE A 211 13.07 12.04 14.38
C PHE A 211 14.21 11.38 13.61
N TYR A 212 13.93 10.86 12.41
CA TYR A 212 14.93 10.21 11.58
C TYR A 212 16.04 11.16 11.13
N HIS A 213 15.68 12.32 10.60
CA HIS A 213 16.64 13.29 10.06
C HIS A 213 17.32 14.13 11.14
N ASP A 214 16.57 14.58 12.16
CA ASP A 214 17.04 15.58 13.11
C ASP A 214 17.64 14.97 14.39
N GLU A 215 17.09 13.83 14.87
CA GLU A 215 17.57 13.19 16.10
C GLU A 215 18.55 12.03 15.79
N ILE A 216 18.15 11.06 14.95
CA ILE A 216 19.03 9.94 14.52
C ILE A 216 20.16 10.42 13.61
N LYS A 217 19.95 11.50 12.84
CA LYS A 217 20.83 11.93 11.74
C LYS A 217 20.98 10.88 10.65
N GLY A 218 19.87 10.19 10.37
CA GLY A 218 19.82 9.15 9.34
C GLY A 218 20.16 9.70 7.96
N THR A 219 20.99 8.96 7.22
CA THR A 219 21.45 9.34 5.86
C THR A 219 20.58 8.75 4.75
N GLY A 220 19.63 7.89 5.08
CA GLY A 220 18.67 7.32 4.15
C GLY A 220 17.54 8.28 3.79
N ARG A 221 16.49 7.74 3.24
CA ARG A 221 15.30 8.49 2.78
C ARG A 221 14.05 7.98 3.46
N ILE A 222 13.11 8.88 3.75
CA ILE A 222 11.81 8.56 4.30
C ILE A 222 10.69 9.12 3.43
N SER A 223 9.57 8.36 3.35
CA SER A 223 8.33 8.77 2.68
C SER A 223 7.13 8.11 3.35
N LEU A 224 5.94 8.32 2.84
CA LEU A 224 4.76 7.48 3.04
C LEU A 224 4.24 7.07 1.67
N THR A 225 3.56 5.93 1.58
CA THR A 225 3.05 5.44 0.32
C THR A 225 1.56 5.71 0.18
N LEU A 226 1.18 6.37 -0.90
CA LEU A 226 -0.20 6.65 -1.23
C LEU A 226 -0.77 5.59 -2.19
N ASN A 227 -2.10 5.46 -2.18
CA ASN A 227 -2.86 4.64 -3.11
C ASN A 227 -3.70 5.55 -3.98
N ASP A 228 -3.68 5.29 -5.27
CA ASP A 228 -4.67 5.82 -6.21
C ASP A 228 -4.68 4.98 -7.49
N ASN A 229 -5.87 4.54 -7.88
CA ASN A 229 -6.13 4.06 -9.22
C ASN A 229 -6.50 5.26 -10.07
N PHE A 230 -5.51 5.87 -10.69
CA PHE A 230 -5.58 7.14 -11.40
C PHE A 230 -6.89 7.35 -12.14
N GLY A 231 -7.67 8.36 -11.73
CA GLY A 231 -8.95 8.71 -12.33
C GLY A 231 -8.73 9.37 -13.69
N VAL A 232 -9.32 8.78 -14.73
CA VAL A 232 -9.31 9.34 -16.10
C VAL A 232 -10.73 9.69 -16.53
N PRO A 233 -10.95 10.80 -17.24
CA PRO A 233 -12.28 11.20 -17.66
C PRO A 233 -12.90 10.15 -18.60
N ARG A 234 -14.18 9.85 -18.42
CA ARG A 234 -14.93 8.96 -19.31
C ARG A 234 -14.92 9.48 -20.75
N ASN A 235 -15.12 10.77 -20.90
CA ASN A 235 -14.96 11.51 -22.14
C ASN A 235 -13.97 12.68 -21.94
N PRO A 236 -12.75 12.59 -22.47
CA PRO A 236 -11.75 13.66 -22.30
C PRO A 236 -12.12 14.98 -23.03
N GLN A 237 -13.19 14.99 -23.83
CA GLN A 237 -13.73 16.18 -24.49
C GLN A 237 -14.90 16.82 -23.71
N ASP A 238 -15.37 16.17 -22.65
CA ASP A 238 -16.41 16.70 -21.79
C ASP A 238 -15.80 17.33 -20.53
N PRO A 239 -15.93 18.67 -20.35
CA PRO A 239 -15.39 19.34 -19.18
C PRO A 239 -15.88 18.75 -17.85
N ALA A 240 -17.13 18.26 -17.76
CA ALA A 240 -17.66 17.69 -16.55
C ALA A 240 -16.97 16.36 -16.16
N ASP A 241 -16.62 15.54 -17.15
CA ASP A 241 -15.84 14.31 -16.91
C ASP A 241 -14.39 14.63 -16.53
N VAL A 242 -13.81 15.69 -17.10
CA VAL A 242 -12.46 16.16 -16.72
C VAL A 242 -12.46 16.68 -15.29
N ASP A 243 -13.42 17.52 -14.92
CA ASP A 243 -13.57 18.03 -13.54
C ASP A 243 -13.78 16.89 -12.53
N ALA A 244 -14.52 15.84 -12.90
CA ALA A 244 -14.71 14.67 -12.07
C ALA A 244 -13.41 13.89 -11.85
N ALA A 245 -12.58 13.74 -12.89
CA ALA A 245 -11.28 13.10 -12.78
C ALA A 245 -10.32 13.90 -11.89
N ASP A 246 -10.26 15.22 -12.05
CA ASP A 246 -9.44 16.10 -11.23
C ASP A 246 -9.90 16.10 -9.77
N HIS A 247 -11.21 16.14 -9.53
CA HIS A 247 -11.79 16.04 -8.18
C HIS A 247 -11.40 14.71 -7.50
N PHE A 248 -11.55 13.60 -8.22
CA PHE A 248 -11.22 12.26 -7.71
C PHE A 248 -9.75 12.11 -7.35
N ASN A 249 -8.85 12.46 -8.28
CA ASN A 249 -7.40 12.39 -8.07
C ASN A 249 -6.95 13.34 -6.95
N SER A 250 -7.49 14.56 -6.93
CA SER A 250 -7.19 15.54 -5.88
C SER A 250 -7.62 15.04 -4.50
N PHE A 251 -8.80 14.43 -4.37
CA PHE A 251 -9.26 13.87 -3.10
C PHE A 251 -8.30 12.81 -2.55
N GLN A 252 -7.85 11.88 -3.38
CA GLN A 252 -7.03 10.76 -2.95
C GLN A 252 -5.58 11.16 -2.66
N LEU A 253 -5.00 12.00 -3.52
CA LEU A 253 -3.59 12.33 -3.48
C LEU A 253 -3.30 13.62 -2.73
N ALA A 254 -3.96 14.71 -3.13
CA ALA A 254 -3.64 16.03 -2.62
C ALA A 254 -3.98 16.18 -1.13
N THR A 255 -4.89 15.37 -0.60
CA THR A 255 -5.20 15.29 0.84
C THR A 255 -3.95 15.03 1.69
N PHE A 256 -3.04 14.18 1.25
CA PHE A 256 -1.76 13.94 1.91
C PHE A 256 -0.62 14.75 1.30
N ALA A 257 -0.59 14.80 -0.02
CA ALA A 257 0.56 15.35 -0.75
C ALA A 257 0.67 16.87 -0.64
N ASN A 258 -0.45 17.61 -0.58
CA ASN A 258 -0.40 19.06 -0.44
C ASN A 258 0.28 19.53 0.85
N PRO A 259 -0.11 19.05 2.05
CA PRO A 259 0.58 19.41 3.28
C PRO A 259 2.06 19.02 3.27
N ILE A 260 2.38 17.84 2.77
CA ILE A 260 3.72 17.26 2.86
C ILE A 260 4.69 17.87 1.85
N PHE A 261 4.27 18.10 0.60
CA PHE A 261 5.16 18.54 -0.47
C PHE A 261 5.04 20.02 -0.82
N LEU A 262 3.89 20.65 -0.54
CA LEU A 262 3.63 22.04 -0.90
C LEU A 262 3.42 22.96 0.31
N GLY A 263 3.24 22.42 1.52
CA GLY A 263 2.96 23.21 2.72
C GLY A 263 1.62 23.96 2.65
N ILE A 264 0.63 23.42 1.94
CA ILE A 264 -0.72 23.98 1.84
C ILE A 264 -1.74 22.99 2.42
N ASP A 265 -2.87 23.53 2.90
CA ASP A 265 -3.93 22.74 3.51
C ASP A 265 -4.61 21.79 2.51
N TYR A 266 -5.50 20.94 3.01
CA TYR A 266 -6.27 19.95 2.24
C TYR A 266 -6.95 20.56 1.02
N PRO A 267 -7.12 19.77 -0.07
CA PRO A 267 -7.80 20.23 -1.28
C PRO A 267 -9.29 20.43 -1.04
N GLU A 268 -9.94 21.25 -1.89
CA GLU A 268 -11.36 21.52 -1.80
C GLU A 268 -12.21 20.26 -2.00
N SER A 269 -11.75 19.32 -2.81
CA SER A 269 -12.40 18.01 -2.99
C SER A 269 -12.55 17.24 -1.67
N PHE A 270 -11.57 17.32 -0.78
CA PHE A 270 -11.64 16.75 0.57
C PHE A 270 -12.51 17.57 1.50
N LYS A 271 -12.29 18.90 1.59
CA LYS A 271 -13.01 19.78 2.52
C LYS A 271 -14.53 19.79 2.28
N SER A 272 -14.95 19.75 1.02
CA SER A 272 -16.37 19.73 0.67
C SER A 272 -17.06 18.41 1.02
N SER A 273 -16.31 17.29 1.01
CA SER A 273 -16.88 15.96 1.22
C SER A 273 -16.71 15.43 2.65
N ILE A 274 -15.78 15.94 3.43
CA ILE A 274 -15.46 15.45 4.78
C ILE A 274 -15.82 16.54 5.80
N SER A 275 -16.92 16.32 6.52
CA SER A 275 -17.50 17.32 7.43
C SER A 275 -16.76 17.47 8.77
N ASP A 276 -15.97 16.49 9.17
CA ASP A 276 -15.24 16.45 10.44
C ASP A 276 -13.73 16.74 10.28
N TYR A 277 -13.33 17.32 9.15
CA TYR A 277 -11.94 17.69 8.96
C TYR A 277 -11.53 18.84 9.88
N VAL A 278 -10.28 18.80 10.32
CA VAL A 278 -9.68 19.88 11.09
C VAL A 278 -8.64 20.55 10.20
N PRO A 279 -8.79 21.85 9.87
CA PRO A 279 -7.80 22.58 9.08
C PRO A 279 -6.42 22.51 9.72
N LEU A 280 -5.39 22.37 8.91
CA LEU A 280 -4.01 22.46 9.37
C LEU A 280 -3.67 23.93 9.63
N THR A 281 -3.10 24.21 10.80
CA THR A 281 -2.64 25.56 11.14
C THR A 281 -1.38 25.92 10.35
N ALA A 282 -1.01 27.19 10.30
CA ALA A 282 0.25 27.61 9.68
C ALA A 282 1.47 26.96 10.34
N GLU A 283 1.42 26.70 11.65
CA GLU A 283 2.45 25.98 12.39
C GLU A 283 2.49 24.50 12.00
N ASP A 284 1.33 23.83 11.92
CA ASP A 284 1.23 22.46 11.42
C ASP A 284 1.83 22.33 10.01
N LEU A 285 1.46 23.22 9.11
CA LEU A 285 1.94 23.22 7.72
C LEU A 285 3.45 23.43 7.63
N ALA A 286 3.99 24.35 8.43
CA ALA A 286 5.43 24.59 8.50
C ALA A 286 6.20 23.36 9.04
N TYR A 287 5.60 22.64 9.99
CA TYR A 287 6.18 21.42 10.56
C TYR A 287 6.09 20.22 9.61
N ILE A 288 5.01 20.10 8.83
CA ILE A 288 4.74 18.96 7.95
C ILE A 288 5.47 19.11 6.60
N ASN A 289 5.60 20.33 6.08
CA ASN A 289 6.16 20.55 4.75
C ASN A 289 7.61 20.05 4.65
N GLY A 290 7.88 19.27 3.59
CA GLY A 290 9.21 18.72 3.31
C GLY A 290 9.55 17.46 4.09
N THR A 291 8.60 16.83 4.78
CA THR A 291 8.84 15.62 5.60
C THR A 291 8.88 14.32 4.81
N ALA A 292 8.71 14.34 3.49
CA ALA A 292 8.95 13.19 2.62
C ALA A 292 9.99 13.51 1.55
N ASP A 293 11.01 12.65 1.41
CA ASP A 293 12.13 12.84 0.48
C ASP A 293 11.79 12.52 -0.98
N PHE A 294 10.71 11.80 -1.21
CA PHE A 294 10.20 11.43 -2.54
C PHE A 294 8.71 11.09 -2.48
N PHE A 295 8.03 11.22 -3.60
CA PHE A 295 6.63 10.84 -3.74
C PHE A 295 6.52 9.32 -3.94
N SER A 296 5.79 8.63 -3.09
CA SER A 296 5.57 7.19 -3.19
C SER A 296 4.11 6.87 -3.51
N ILE A 297 3.89 6.01 -4.50
CA ILE A 297 2.56 5.68 -5.02
C ILE A 297 2.44 4.22 -5.42
N GLN A 298 1.21 3.69 -5.42
CA GLN A 298 0.85 2.32 -5.81
C GLN A 298 -0.19 2.33 -6.95
N PRO A 299 0.22 2.60 -8.18
CA PRO A 299 -0.67 2.79 -9.33
C PRO A 299 -0.93 1.45 -10.04
N TYR A 300 -1.76 0.61 -9.50
CA TYR A 300 -2.06 -0.71 -10.10
C TYR A 300 -2.76 -0.60 -11.46
N THR A 301 -3.65 0.38 -11.60
CA THR A 301 -4.49 0.56 -12.79
C THR A 301 -4.92 2.02 -12.94
N ALA A 302 -5.72 2.31 -13.97
CA ALA A 302 -6.50 3.54 -14.03
C ALA A 302 -8.00 3.22 -13.87
N THR A 303 -8.78 4.22 -13.45
CA THR A 303 -10.23 4.13 -13.28
C THR A 303 -10.91 5.17 -14.14
N VAL A 304 -11.89 4.77 -14.94
CA VAL A 304 -12.71 5.73 -15.70
C VAL A 304 -13.70 6.38 -14.75
N VAL A 305 -13.72 7.72 -14.73
CA VAL A 305 -14.60 8.48 -13.85
C VAL A 305 -15.48 9.45 -14.64
N SER A 306 -16.65 9.74 -14.09
CA SER A 306 -17.59 10.75 -14.55
C SER A 306 -18.31 11.37 -13.36
N PRO A 307 -18.94 12.54 -13.49
CA PRO A 307 -19.72 13.12 -12.40
C PRO A 307 -20.88 12.19 -11.99
N PRO A 308 -21.42 12.33 -10.78
CA PRO A 308 -22.67 11.66 -10.39
C PRO A 308 -23.84 12.15 -11.25
N ASN A 309 -25.00 11.47 -11.16
CA ASN A 309 -26.20 11.84 -11.93
C ASN A 309 -26.74 13.25 -11.59
N ASP A 310 -26.46 13.74 -10.38
CA ASP A 310 -26.73 15.11 -9.96
C ASP A 310 -25.50 16.00 -10.21
N THR A 311 -24.80 16.44 -9.19
CA THR A 311 -23.54 17.18 -9.31
C THR A 311 -22.57 16.77 -8.21
N ILE A 312 -21.28 16.99 -8.42
CA ILE A 312 -20.25 16.79 -7.38
C ILE A 312 -20.62 17.61 -6.13
N ALA A 313 -21.06 18.85 -6.30
CA ALA A 313 -21.44 19.72 -5.19
C ALA A 313 -22.69 19.20 -4.43
N ALA A 314 -23.72 18.72 -5.14
CA ALA A 314 -24.90 18.13 -4.50
C ALA A 314 -24.55 16.84 -3.73
N CYS A 315 -23.74 15.97 -4.34
CA CYS A 315 -23.22 14.78 -3.67
C CYS A 315 -22.42 15.13 -2.41
N SER A 316 -21.48 16.05 -2.50
CA SER A 316 -20.63 16.47 -1.37
C SER A 316 -21.44 17.05 -0.21
N ALA A 317 -22.48 17.81 -0.51
CA ALA A 317 -23.38 18.39 0.49
C ALA A 317 -24.30 17.37 1.17
N ASN A 318 -24.60 16.25 0.52
CA ASN A 318 -25.50 15.22 1.04
C ASN A 318 -24.74 14.10 1.76
N ILE A 319 -24.70 14.12 3.09
CA ILE A 319 -23.96 13.14 3.91
C ILE A 319 -24.38 11.68 3.65
N SER A 320 -25.60 11.45 3.17
CA SER A 320 -26.14 10.13 2.87
C SER A 320 -25.98 9.73 1.40
N HIS A 321 -25.28 10.53 0.59
CA HIS A 321 -25.13 10.22 -0.83
C HIS A 321 -24.24 8.97 -1.03
N PRO A 322 -24.68 7.98 -1.84
CA PRO A 322 -23.98 6.68 -1.97
C PRO A 322 -22.58 6.78 -2.59
N LEU A 323 -22.27 7.85 -3.31
CA LEU A 323 -20.96 8.06 -3.94
C LEU A 323 -19.97 8.84 -3.06
N ARG A 324 -20.37 9.24 -1.86
CA ARG A 324 -19.41 9.86 -0.91
C ARG A 324 -18.37 8.86 -0.43
N PRO A 325 -17.16 9.31 -0.11
CA PRO A 325 -16.68 10.70 -0.12
C PRO A 325 -16.19 11.19 -1.48
N TYR A 326 -16.01 10.31 -2.45
CA TYR A 326 -15.39 10.67 -3.75
C TYR A 326 -16.30 11.49 -4.67
N CYS A 327 -17.60 11.35 -4.56
CA CYS A 327 -18.60 12.06 -5.36
C CYS A 327 -18.39 11.97 -6.88
N VAL A 328 -17.93 10.82 -7.34
CA VAL A 328 -17.78 10.47 -8.76
C VAL A 328 -18.33 9.07 -9.04
N THR A 329 -18.78 8.83 -10.24
CA THR A 329 -19.11 7.50 -10.74
C THR A 329 -17.84 6.85 -11.28
N GLN A 330 -17.45 5.72 -10.71
CA GLN A 330 -16.30 4.93 -11.12
C GLN A 330 -16.74 3.78 -12.04
N GLN A 331 -16.05 3.56 -13.13
CA GLN A 331 -16.37 2.54 -14.12
C GLN A 331 -15.13 2.07 -14.87
N THR A 332 -15.28 1.09 -15.75
CA THR A 332 -14.17 0.51 -16.54
C THR A 332 -14.33 0.75 -18.04
N ILE A 333 -15.44 1.38 -18.47
CA ILE A 333 -15.79 1.57 -19.86
C ILE A 333 -15.78 3.06 -20.21
N THR A 334 -15.02 3.43 -21.24
CA THR A 334 -14.99 4.77 -21.82
C THR A 334 -16.18 5.03 -22.74
N THR A 335 -16.33 6.25 -23.24
CA THR A 335 -17.37 6.60 -24.25
C THR A 335 -17.25 5.82 -25.55
N THR A 336 -16.10 5.21 -25.84
CA THR A 336 -15.91 4.35 -27.01
C THR A 336 -16.58 2.98 -26.89
N GLY A 337 -17.08 2.62 -25.67
CA GLY A 337 -17.68 1.31 -25.39
C GLY A 337 -16.67 0.21 -25.05
N TRP A 338 -15.37 0.50 -25.08
CA TRP A 338 -14.32 -0.45 -24.71
C TRP A 338 -13.93 -0.33 -23.24
N ASN A 339 -13.57 -1.48 -22.66
CA ASN A 339 -12.90 -1.51 -21.37
C ASN A 339 -11.57 -0.76 -21.44
N ILE A 340 -11.18 -0.16 -20.32
CA ILE A 340 -9.95 0.62 -20.18
C ILE A 340 -8.66 -0.19 -20.45
N GLY A 341 -8.72 -1.52 -20.30
CA GLY A 341 -7.61 -2.42 -20.55
C GLY A 341 -7.96 -3.90 -20.41
N TYR A 342 -6.97 -4.78 -20.49
CA TYR A 342 -7.13 -6.20 -20.25
C TYR A 342 -7.36 -6.47 -18.76
N ARG A 343 -8.41 -7.24 -18.44
CA ARG A 343 -8.88 -7.47 -17.07
C ARG A 343 -8.05 -8.53 -16.33
N SER A 344 -7.78 -8.28 -15.06
CA SER A 344 -7.24 -9.26 -14.10
C SER A 344 -8.33 -10.10 -13.41
N GLN A 345 -7.91 -10.94 -12.48
CA GLN A 345 -8.80 -11.60 -11.50
C GLN A 345 -9.47 -10.61 -10.55
N SER A 346 -8.84 -9.48 -10.29
CA SER A 346 -9.25 -8.45 -9.35
C SER A 346 -9.74 -7.18 -10.07
N TYR A 347 -9.51 -6.02 -9.45
CA TYR A 347 -9.84 -4.68 -9.98
C TYR A 347 -8.83 -4.14 -10.99
N VAL A 348 -7.68 -4.80 -11.16
CA VAL A 348 -6.58 -4.30 -11.99
C VAL A 348 -6.85 -4.54 -13.47
N TYR A 349 -6.59 -3.52 -14.28
CA TYR A 349 -6.58 -3.58 -15.75
C TYR A 349 -5.20 -3.15 -16.26
N ILE A 350 -4.74 -3.71 -17.38
CA ILE A 350 -3.47 -3.31 -17.99
C ILE A 350 -3.66 -1.99 -18.72
N THR A 351 -3.15 -0.88 -18.14
CA THR A 351 -3.38 0.50 -18.59
C THR A 351 -2.08 1.31 -18.70
N PRO A 352 -1.07 0.86 -19.46
CA PRO A 352 0.29 1.42 -19.39
C PRO A 352 0.39 2.89 -19.86
N THR A 353 -0.42 3.31 -20.83
CA THR A 353 -0.41 4.71 -21.31
C THR A 353 -0.93 5.66 -20.23
N TYR A 354 -1.93 5.26 -19.46
CA TYR A 354 -2.41 6.03 -18.31
C TYR A 354 -1.41 6.05 -17.17
N PHE A 355 -0.61 5.00 -16.99
CA PHE A 355 0.50 5.02 -16.05
C PHE A 355 1.53 6.12 -16.37
N ARG A 356 1.93 6.29 -17.64
CA ARG A 356 2.80 7.40 -18.06
C ARG A 356 2.15 8.76 -17.79
N THR A 357 0.87 8.91 -18.14
CA THR A 357 0.09 10.13 -17.84
C THR A 357 0.10 10.43 -16.36
N TYR A 358 -0.07 9.40 -15.53
CA TYR A 358 -0.07 9.53 -14.08
C TYR A 358 1.28 9.98 -13.52
N LEU A 359 2.38 9.38 -13.96
CA LEU A 359 3.73 9.82 -13.57
C LEU A 359 3.97 11.30 -13.93
N ASN A 360 3.49 11.74 -15.10
CA ASN A 360 3.53 13.13 -15.52
C ASN A 360 2.68 14.04 -14.63
N TYR A 361 1.46 13.61 -14.27
CA TYR A 361 0.59 14.32 -13.35
C TYR A 361 1.27 14.54 -11.99
N LEU A 362 1.82 13.50 -11.39
CA LEU A 362 2.53 13.57 -10.10
C LEU A 362 3.73 14.52 -10.16
N TRP A 363 4.59 14.35 -11.17
CA TRP A 363 5.78 15.17 -11.34
C TRP A 363 5.44 16.64 -11.61
N ASN A 364 4.42 16.91 -12.43
CA ASN A 364 4.03 18.26 -12.76
C ASN A 364 3.35 18.99 -11.60
N THR A 365 2.63 18.27 -10.76
CA THR A 365 1.91 18.85 -9.62
C THR A 365 2.84 19.12 -8.44
N TRP A 366 3.63 18.13 -8.01
CA TRP A 366 4.42 18.24 -6.76
C TRP A 366 5.92 18.43 -6.98
N LYS A 367 6.43 18.30 -8.20
CA LYS A 367 7.85 18.48 -8.57
C LYS A 367 8.85 17.67 -7.71
N THR A 368 8.40 16.55 -7.17
CA THR A 368 9.14 15.65 -6.29
C THR A 368 9.45 14.34 -7.03
N PRO A 369 10.66 13.74 -6.86
CA PRO A 369 10.96 12.44 -7.47
C PRO A 369 9.92 11.38 -7.10
N VAL A 370 9.48 10.57 -8.07
CA VAL A 370 8.39 9.59 -7.89
C VAL A 370 8.94 8.17 -7.81
N ALA A 371 8.50 7.40 -6.82
CA ALA A 371 8.72 5.96 -6.72
C ALA A 371 7.39 5.21 -6.72
N VAL A 372 7.28 4.18 -7.54
CA VAL A 372 6.19 3.20 -7.51
C VAL A 372 6.57 2.09 -6.53
N THR A 373 5.89 2.05 -5.40
CA THR A 373 6.24 1.14 -4.30
C THR A 373 5.52 -0.19 -4.35
N GLU A 374 4.47 -0.26 -5.16
CA GLU A 374 3.80 -1.50 -5.55
C GLU A 374 3.15 -1.31 -6.92
N PHE A 375 3.26 -2.32 -7.76
CA PHE A 375 2.48 -2.53 -8.98
C PHE A 375 2.50 -4.01 -9.33
N GLY A 376 1.39 -4.55 -9.81
CA GLY A 376 1.26 -5.99 -10.04
C GLY A 376 -0.07 -6.36 -10.71
N PHE A 377 -0.16 -7.61 -11.16
CA PHE A 377 -1.30 -8.08 -11.93
C PHE A 377 -1.66 -9.52 -11.57
N PRO A 378 -2.79 -9.79 -10.91
CA PRO A 378 -3.27 -11.14 -10.67
C PRO A 378 -3.97 -11.66 -11.94
N VAL A 379 -3.38 -12.67 -12.59
CA VAL A 379 -3.90 -13.22 -13.85
C VAL A 379 -5.29 -13.81 -13.65
N PHE A 380 -6.20 -13.56 -14.59
CA PHE A 380 -7.58 -14.04 -14.53
C PHE A 380 -7.63 -15.57 -14.48
N ALA A 381 -8.42 -16.12 -13.54
CA ALA A 381 -8.61 -17.55 -13.29
C ALA A 381 -7.28 -18.33 -13.10
N GLU A 382 -6.23 -17.70 -12.62
CA GLU A 382 -4.92 -18.35 -12.44
C GLU A 382 -4.98 -19.48 -11.42
N GLN A 383 -5.73 -19.32 -10.34
CA GLN A 383 -5.89 -20.35 -9.31
C GLN A 383 -6.53 -21.67 -9.80
N GLU A 384 -7.31 -21.60 -10.89
CA GLU A 384 -7.98 -22.76 -11.49
C GLU A 384 -7.05 -23.57 -12.41
N LYS A 385 -5.87 -23.02 -12.73
CA LYS A 385 -4.88 -23.64 -13.61
C LYS A 385 -4.01 -24.63 -12.86
N SER A 386 -3.43 -25.59 -13.61
CA SER A 386 -2.36 -26.42 -13.06
C SER A 386 -1.18 -25.56 -12.61
N GLN A 387 -0.41 -26.04 -11.64
CA GLN A 387 0.78 -25.32 -11.15
C GLN A 387 1.73 -24.97 -12.31
N ARG A 388 1.94 -25.89 -13.24
CA ARG A 388 2.75 -25.66 -14.44
C ARG A 388 2.21 -24.52 -15.32
N ASP A 389 0.90 -24.43 -15.48
CA ASP A 389 0.29 -23.37 -16.29
C ASP A 389 0.32 -22.01 -15.58
N GLN A 390 0.33 -22.01 -14.25
CA GLN A 390 0.53 -20.79 -13.46
C GLN A 390 1.94 -20.23 -13.61
N GLU A 391 2.95 -21.06 -13.89
CA GLU A 391 4.34 -20.64 -14.13
C GLU A 391 4.49 -19.86 -15.46
N PHE A 392 3.57 -20.06 -16.43
CA PHE A 392 3.56 -19.37 -17.74
C PHE A 392 2.61 -18.18 -17.78
N ASP A 393 2.79 -17.25 -16.89
CA ASP A 393 1.92 -16.09 -16.62
C ASP A 393 2.15 -14.90 -17.58
N SER A 394 2.10 -15.14 -18.87
CA SER A 394 2.36 -14.13 -19.92
C SER A 394 1.58 -12.81 -19.76
N PRO A 395 0.31 -12.75 -19.30
CA PRO A 395 -0.37 -11.49 -19.06
C PRO A 395 0.32 -10.64 -17.97
N ARG A 396 0.86 -11.26 -16.92
CA ARG A 396 1.62 -10.55 -15.89
C ARG A 396 2.97 -10.05 -16.44
N SER A 397 3.65 -10.84 -17.27
CA SER A 397 4.83 -10.38 -18.01
C SER A 397 4.52 -9.14 -18.84
N GLN A 398 3.41 -9.15 -19.60
CA GLN A 398 2.97 -8.01 -20.40
C GLN A 398 2.70 -6.78 -19.53
N TYR A 399 2.07 -6.96 -18.38
CA TYR A 399 1.82 -5.87 -17.43
C TYR A 399 3.14 -5.19 -17.02
N TYR A 400 4.07 -5.95 -16.46
CA TYR A 400 5.35 -5.39 -16.00
C TYR A 400 6.14 -4.73 -17.12
N GLN A 401 6.30 -5.40 -18.25
CA GLN A 401 7.07 -4.86 -19.38
C GLN A 401 6.46 -3.58 -19.95
N SER A 402 5.13 -3.54 -20.10
CA SER A 402 4.46 -2.36 -20.65
C SER A 402 4.52 -1.16 -19.69
N TYR A 403 4.31 -1.38 -18.38
CA TYR A 403 4.41 -0.32 -17.37
C TYR A 403 5.84 0.22 -17.25
N LEU A 404 6.83 -0.66 -17.19
CA LEU A 404 8.23 -0.23 -17.13
C LEU A 404 8.67 0.51 -18.41
N ASN A 405 8.19 0.10 -19.60
CA ASN A 405 8.45 0.83 -20.84
C ASN A 405 7.87 2.25 -20.80
N GLU A 406 6.63 2.41 -20.34
CA GLU A 406 6.02 3.74 -20.20
C GLU A 406 6.70 4.56 -19.09
N GLY A 407 7.18 3.93 -18.03
CA GLY A 407 8.02 4.59 -17.03
C GLY A 407 9.35 5.11 -17.60
N LEU A 408 10.01 4.34 -18.50
CA LEU A 408 11.20 4.80 -19.20
C LEU A 408 10.90 5.97 -20.15
N LYS A 409 9.79 5.95 -20.87
CA LYS A 409 9.36 7.09 -21.70
C LYS A 409 9.10 8.33 -20.83
N ALA A 410 8.45 8.17 -19.67
CA ALA A 410 8.27 9.28 -18.74
C ALA A 410 9.62 9.91 -18.31
N ILE A 411 10.66 9.09 -18.11
CA ILE A 411 12.02 9.59 -17.83
C ILE A 411 12.62 10.32 -19.03
N TRP A 412 12.68 9.64 -20.19
CA TRP A 412 13.49 10.09 -21.32
C TRP A 412 12.80 11.11 -22.22
N GLU A 413 11.49 11.00 -22.38
CA GLU A 413 10.71 11.87 -23.25
C GLU A 413 10.05 13.03 -22.49
N ASP A 414 9.63 12.80 -21.23
CA ASP A 414 8.86 13.77 -20.46
C ASP A 414 9.67 14.44 -19.33
N GLY A 415 10.88 13.95 -19.03
CA GLY A 415 11.75 14.50 -17.98
C GLY A 415 11.28 14.23 -16.55
N VAL A 416 10.41 13.25 -16.34
CA VAL A 416 9.94 12.84 -15.01
C VAL A 416 11.07 12.21 -14.21
N LYS A 417 11.27 12.62 -12.97
CA LYS A 417 12.20 11.95 -12.06
C LYS A 417 11.57 10.69 -11.45
N PHE A 418 11.38 9.67 -12.28
CA PHE A 418 10.92 8.36 -11.83
C PHE A 418 12.11 7.56 -11.29
N VAL A 419 12.16 7.33 -9.97
CA VAL A 419 13.36 6.86 -9.27
C VAL A 419 13.25 5.41 -8.76
N GLY A 420 12.09 4.78 -8.81
CA GLY A 420 11.95 3.41 -8.30
C GLY A 420 10.66 2.72 -8.69
N ALA A 421 10.72 1.38 -8.82
CA ALA A 421 9.57 0.51 -8.99
C ALA A 421 9.77 -0.82 -8.23
N PHE A 422 8.72 -1.26 -7.53
CA PHE A 422 8.71 -2.49 -6.74
C PHE A 422 7.54 -3.37 -7.16
N ALA A 423 7.83 -4.58 -7.64
CA ALA A 423 6.79 -5.51 -8.03
C ALA A 423 5.99 -5.99 -6.80
N TRP A 424 4.68 -5.87 -6.86
CA TRP A 424 3.77 -6.53 -5.95
C TRP A 424 3.27 -7.82 -6.60
N THR A 425 3.61 -8.97 -6.11
CA THR A 425 4.47 -9.25 -4.98
C THR A 425 5.46 -10.35 -5.37
N TRP A 426 6.49 -10.59 -4.57
CA TRP A 426 7.53 -11.55 -4.92
C TRP A 426 7.05 -13.02 -4.90
N ALA A 427 5.95 -13.33 -4.16
CA ALA A 427 5.34 -14.66 -4.13
C ALA A 427 3.83 -14.56 -3.92
N ASP A 428 3.08 -15.54 -4.43
CA ASP A 428 1.65 -15.66 -4.15
C ASP A 428 1.43 -15.77 -2.64
N ASN A 429 0.58 -14.89 -2.09
CA ASN A 429 0.35 -14.77 -0.67
C ASN A 429 -1.13 -14.54 -0.34
N TRP A 430 -1.42 -14.23 0.90
CA TRP A 430 -2.77 -13.89 1.35
C TRP A 430 -3.15 -12.46 0.91
N GLU A 431 -4.22 -12.32 0.15
CA GLU A 431 -4.74 -11.03 -0.33
C GLU A 431 -6.01 -10.63 0.45
N PHE A 432 -5.83 -10.36 1.76
CA PHE A 432 -6.84 -9.83 2.68
C PHE A 432 -8.22 -10.51 2.61
N GLY A 433 -8.26 -11.81 2.56
CA GLY A 433 -9.51 -12.60 2.52
C GLY A 433 -9.31 -14.00 1.97
N ASP A 434 -8.45 -14.14 0.97
CA ASP A 434 -8.20 -15.43 0.35
C ASP A 434 -6.82 -15.52 -0.35
N TYR A 435 -6.61 -16.61 -1.05
CA TYR A 435 -5.42 -16.89 -1.87
C TYR A 435 -5.73 -16.98 -3.36
N SER A 436 -6.93 -16.56 -3.77
CA SER A 436 -7.36 -16.66 -5.19
C SER A 436 -6.69 -15.61 -6.08
N GLN A 437 -6.37 -14.47 -5.51
CA GLN A 437 -5.73 -13.36 -6.22
C GLN A 437 -4.20 -13.55 -6.20
N LYS A 438 -3.69 -14.20 -7.24
CA LYS A 438 -2.27 -14.54 -7.34
C LYS A 438 -1.47 -13.38 -7.96
N PHE A 439 -1.00 -12.47 -7.11
CA PHE A 439 -0.13 -11.36 -7.54
C PHE A 439 1.34 -11.75 -7.69
N GLY A 440 1.76 -12.85 -7.07
CA GLY A 440 3.14 -13.27 -6.98
C GLY A 440 3.82 -13.50 -8.33
N ILE A 441 5.10 -13.14 -8.40
CA ILE A 441 6.02 -13.53 -9.48
C ILE A 441 6.68 -14.90 -9.20
N GLN A 442 6.31 -15.53 -8.09
CA GLN A 442 6.55 -16.94 -7.77
C GLN A 442 5.24 -17.56 -7.31
N THR A 443 5.01 -18.83 -7.64
CA THR A 443 3.94 -19.62 -7.04
C THR A 443 4.34 -20.07 -5.65
N VAL A 444 3.36 -20.33 -4.79
CA VAL A 444 3.55 -20.99 -3.50
C VAL A 444 2.58 -22.17 -3.39
N ASN A 445 3.11 -23.34 -3.14
CA ASN A 445 2.31 -24.49 -2.75
C ASN A 445 2.13 -24.46 -1.23
N ARG A 446 0.96 -24.07 -0.74
CA ARG A 446 0.70 -23.89 0.70
C ARG A 446 0.70 -25.19 1.52
N THR A 447 0.72 -26.35 0.90
CA THR A 447 0.87 -27.65 1.58
C THR A 447 2.33 -28.00 1.84
N THR A 448 3.21 -27.72 0.87
CA THR A 448 4.64 -28.07 0.93
C THR A 448 5.53 -26.87 1.17
N MET A 449 4.98 -25.65 1.10
CA MET A 449 5.70 -24.37 1.11
C MET A 449 6.77 -24.24 0.00
N GLU A 450 6.67 -25.05 -1.05
CA GLU A 450 7.55 -24.93 -2.23
C GLU A 450 7.22 -23.66 -3.00
N ARG A 451 8.28 -22.90 -3.39
CA ARG A 451 8.17 -21.72 -4.29
C ARG A 451 8.70 -22.10 -5.66
N ARG A 452 8.01 -21.66 -6.73
CA ARG A 452 8.50 -21.80 -8.10
C ARG A 452 8.43 -20.47 -8.83
N TYR A 453 9.46 -20.17 -9.60
CA TYR A 453 9.52 -18.96 -10.40
C TYR A 453 8.48 -19.00 -11.52
N LYS A 454 7.79 -17.87 -11.72
CA LYS A 454 6.93 -17.65 -12.87
C LYS A 454 7.71 -16.95 -14.00
N LYS A 455 7.22 -17.07 -15.22
CA LYS A 455 7.79 -16.39 -16.40
C LYS A 455 7.95 -14.89 -16.18
N SER A 456 6.96 -14.25 -15.58
CA SER A 456 6.98 -12.83 -15.29
C SER A 456 8.16 -12.40 -14.43
N PHE A 457 8.70 -13.24 -13.56
CA PHE A 457 9.88 -12.92 -12.77
C PHE A 457 11.14 -12.79 -13.65
N PHE A 458 11.35 -13.73 -14.55
CA PHE A 458 12.46 -13.67 -15.50
C PHE A 458 12.33 -12.42 -16.39
N ASP A 459 11.15 -12.20 -16.96
CA ASP A 459 10.91 -11.05 -17.83
C ASP A 459 11.08 -9.70 -17.12
N TYR A 460 10.70 -9.62 -15.84
CA TYR A 460 10.89 -8.44 -15.01
C TYR A 460 12.37 -8.15 -14.77
N VAL A 461 13.14 -9.15 -14.39
CA VAL A 461 14.58 -9.01 -14.13
C VAL A 461 15.33 -8.72 -15.44
N ASP A 462 15.06 -9.47 -16.51
CA ASP A 462 15.71 -9.28 -17.82
C ASP A 462 15.42 -7.88 -18.39
N PHE A 463 14.20 -7.37 -18.19
CA PHE A 463 13.87 -6.00 -18.61
C PHE A 463 14.82 -4.98 -17.97
N VAL A 464 15.10 -5.16 -16.68
CA VAL A 464 15.97 -4.27 -15.90
C VAL A 464 17.42 -4.44 -16.31
N GLU A 465 17.95 -5.67 -16.28
CA GLU A 465 19.37 -5.94 -16.53
C GLU A 465 19.78 -5.60 -17.98
N SER A 466 18.90 -5.85 -18.95
CA SER A 466 19.17 -5.50 -20.36
C SER A 466 19.29 -4.01 -20.62
N ARG A 467 18.77 -3.16 -19.74
CA ARG A 467 18.75 -1.69 -19.85
C ARG A 467 19.71 -0.98 -18.90
N ARG A 468 20.40 -1.72 -18.03
CA ARG A 468 21.46 -1.14 -17.22
C ARG A 468 22.62 -0.73 -18.15
N GLN A 469 23.04 0.52 -18.07
CA GLN A 469 24.29 0.92 -18.67
C GLN A 469 25.42 0.12 -18.01
N LYS A 470 26.19 -0.59 -18.81
CA LYS A 470 27.44 -1.19 -18.33
C LYS A 470 28.37 -0.03 -18.00
N SER A 471 28.52 0.27 -16.72
CA SER A 471 29.49 1.25 -16.20
C SER A 471 30.91 0.76 -16.44
#